data_d77e6731fddc295800724f745d46347b
#
_entry.id   d77e6731fddc295800724f745d46347b
#
_cell.length_a   1.000
_cell.length_b   1.000
_cell.length_c   1.000
_cell.angle_alpha   90.00
_cell.angle_beta   90.00
_cell.angle_gamma   90.00
#
_symmetry.space_group_name_H-M   'P 1'
#
loop_
_entity.id
_entity.type
_entity.pdbx_description
1 polymer ?
#
loop_
_entity_poly.entity_id
_entity_poly.type
_entity_poly.pdbx_seq_one_letter_code
_entity_poly.pdbx_strand_id
1 'polypeptide(L)'
;VRIIIATVQIPFVSGGAESHAEGLKAALIAAGHEADIVAVPFNPAVPERIPDQMLACRLLDLTEIHGAAVDRLIALKFPAYLIPHPNKVVWVLHQHRAAYDLWNYPFEDLSASPRGVLVREAIRRADQQLAEARAVFANSKNIANRLGHFCGINSVPLYHPPPNAGSFSCARETGEYFFFPSRMSATKRQSLVLEALALTKKSVKVRFAGLADSPEYGKRLKLLAAKLGVEARVEWLGFVTEEEKRDAYAKAVAVIFPPVDEDYGYITLEAMLSSKAVITCEDSGGPLEFVSHLKTGLVTKPNAAALAEALDQLWQERDLAAKYGRAGRERYEQMGLSWSEVVRQLLA
;
A
#
# COMPACT_ATOMS: atom_id res chain seq x y z
N VAL A 1 25.65 14.21 5.84
CA VAL A 1 25.28 14.52 4.45
C VAL A 1 23.88 15.13 4.42
N ARG A 2 23.64 16.03 3.43
CA ARG A 2 22.37 16.68 3.18
C ARG A 2 21.59 15.92 2.12
N ILE A 3 20.38 15.49 2.45
CA ILE A 3 19.58 14.57 1.64
C ILE A 3 18.20 15.17 1.38
N ILE A 4 17.78 15.18 0.12
CA ILE A 4 16.40 15.49 -0.25
C ILE A 4 15.66 14.19 -0.56
N ILE A 5 14.49 14.04 0.06
CA ILE A 5 13.51 13.01 -0.27
C ILE A 5 12.50 13.60 -1.24
N ALA A 6 12.56 13.20 -2.51
CA ALA A 6 11.64 13.69 -3.52
C ALA A 6 10.41 12.77 -3.61
N THR A 7 9.24 13.35 -3.44
CA THR A 7 7.96 12.64 -3.56
C THR A 7 6.93 13.52 -4.27
N VAL A 8 5.74 13.01 -4.48
CA VAL A 8 4.60 13.80 -4.93
C VAL A 8 3.48 13.73 -3.91
N GLN A 9 2.67 14.76 -3.87
CA GLN A 9 1.48 14.81 -3.03
C GLN A 9 0.26 15.22 -3.85
N ILE A 10 -0.82 14.47 -3.67
CA ILE A 10 -2.14 14.89 -4.10
C ILE A 10 -2.69 15.80 -2.99
N PRO A 11 -2.96 17.08 -3.25
CA PRO A 11 -3.46 17.99 -2.22
C PRO A 11 -4.70 17.42 -1.51
N PHE A 12 -4.77 17.62 -0.20
CA PHE A 12 -5.85 17.16 0.70
C PHE A 12 -5.97 15.63 0.86
N VAL A 13 -5.04 14.85 0.28
CA VAL A 13 -4.99 13.38 0.43
C VAL A 13 -3.74 13.00 1.19
N SER A 14 -3.91 12.20 2.24
CA SER A 14 -2.81 11.59 2.99
C SER A 14 -3.01 10.08 3.07
N GLY A 15 -1.90 9.34 3.02
CA GLY A 15 -1.92 7.88 3.05
C GLY A 15 -0.55 7.27 3.35
N GLY A 16 -0.40 6.00 2.98
CA GLY A 16 0.82 5.26 3.24
C GLY A 16 2.09 5.85 2.62
N ALA A 17 1.99 6.53 1.49
CA ALA A 17 3.15 7.12 0.81
C ALA A 17 3.71 8.34 1.58
N GLU A 18 2.84 9.16 2.13
CA GLU A 18 3.22 10.31 2.96
C GLU A 18 3.85 9.81 4.27
N SER A 19 3.23 8.84 4.94
CA SER A 19 3.78 8.21 6.14
C SER A 19 5.14 7.55 5.88
N HIS A 20 5.34 6.97 4.69
CA HIS A 20 6.61 6.39 4.28
C HIS A 20 7.70 7.46 4.14
N ALA A 21 7.42 8.58 3.48
CA ALA A 21 8.36 9.66 3.30
C ALA A 21 8.76 10.29 4.65
N GLU A 22 7.81 10.50 5.55
CA GLU A 22 8.07 11.00 6.91
C GLU A 22 8.88 10.00 7.75
N GLY A 23 8.57 8.70 7.65
CA GLY A 23 9.34 7.64 8.31
C GLY A 23 10.79 7.60 7.84
N LEU A 24 11.03 7.73 6.52
CA LEU A 24 12.36 7.81 5.96
C LEU A 24 13.10 9.06 6.43
N LYS A 25 12.45 10.23 6.41
CA LYS A 25 13.04 11.48 6.90
C LYS A 25 13.46 11.34 8.37
N ALA A 26 12.58 10.85 9.22
CA ALA A 26 12.88 10.64 10.64
C ALA A 26 14.06 9.68 10.84
N ALA A 27 14.14 8.62 10.07
CA ALA A 27 15.22 7.64 10.13
C ALA A 27 16.57 8.23 9.70
N LEU A 28 16.59 9.03 8.63
CA LEU A 28 17.80 9.72 8.17
C LEU A 28 18.31 10.72 9.21
N ILE A 29 17.40 11.50 9.82
CA ILE A 29 17.76 12.45 10.89
C ILE A 29 18.29 11.69 12.10
N ALA A 30 17.65 10.59 12.52
CA ALA A 30 18.11 9.74 13.61
C ALA A 30 19.50 9.11 13.34
N ALA A 31 19.86 8.89 12.08
CA ALA A 31 21.16 8.43 11.66
C ALA A 31 22.22 9.55 11.55
N GLY A 32 21.89 10.79 11.94
CA GLY A 32 22.80 11.93 11.96
C GLY A 32 22.95 12.67 10.61
N HIS A 33 21.97 12.51 9.69
CA HIS A 33 21.94 13.23 8.43
C HIS A 33 21.00 14.44 8.50
N GLU A 34 21.24 15.41 7.64
CA GLU A 34 20.30 16.50 7.37
C GLU A 34 19.36 16.03 6.25
N ALA A 35 18.07 15.93 6.53
CA ALA A 35 17.11 15.41 5.57
C ALA A 35 15.83 16.24 5.52
N ASP A 36 15.32 16.49 4.31
CA ASP A 36 14.03 17.14 4.12
C ASP A 36 13.26 16.55 2.96
N ILE A 37 11.93 16.80 2.92
CA ILE A 37 11.02 16.30 1.91
C ILE A 37 10.67 17.42 0.93
N VAL A 38 10.86 17.16 -0.36
CA VAL A 38 10.30 17.98 -1.44
C VAL A 38 9.12 17.22 -2.05
N ALA A 39 7.91 17.67 -1.76
CA ALA A 39 6.67 17.10 -2.28
C ALA A 39 6.17 17.94 -3.45
N VAL A 40 6.24 17.40 -4.67
CA VAL A 40 5.72 18.06 -5.86
C VAL A 40 4.20 17.83 -5.95
N PRO A 41 3.36 18.87 -6.12
CA PRO A 41 1.93 18.67 -6.33
C PRO A 41 1.68 17.79 -7.56
N PHE A 42 0.81 16.79 -7.42
CA PHE A 42 0.44 15.88 -8.51
C PHE A 42 -1.08 15.73 -8.59
N ASN A 43 -1.63 15.86 -9.79
CA ASN A 43 -3.05 15.65 -10.04
C ASN A 43 -3.22 14.59 -11.14
N PRO A 44 -3.55 13.35 -10.79
CA PRO A 44 -3.81 12.28 -11.75
C PRO A 44 -5.20 12.34 -12.40
N ALA A 45 -6.12 13.17 -11.88
CA ALA A 45 -7.53 13.19 -12.33
C ALA A 45 -7.72 13.71 -13.76
N VAL A 46 -6.69 14.32 -14.35
CA VAL A 46 -6.71 14.78 -15.75
C VAL A 46 -5.54 14.12 -16.48
N PRO A 47 -5.73 12.93 -17.05
CA PRO A 47 -4.65 12.14 -17.64
C PRO A 47 -3.81 12.91 -18.68
N GLU A 48 -4.44 13.76 -19.47
CA GLU A 48 -3.76 14.56 -20.51
C GLU A 48 -2.74 15.55 -19.96
N ARG A 49 -2.83 15.90 -18.66
CA ARG A 49 -1.89 16.81 -17.99
C ARG A 49 -0.73 16.10 -17.31
N ILE A 50 -0.73 14.76 -17.29
CA ILE A 50 0.37 13.98 -16.70
C ILE A 50 1.72 14.31 -17.37
N PRO A 51 1.85 14.40 -18.70
CA PRO A 51 3.11 14.78 -19.34
C PRO A 51 3.65 16.15 -18.91
N ASP A 52 2.78 17.14 -18.69
CA ASP A 52 3.17 18.46 -18.18
C ASP A 52 3.79 18.36 -16.78
N GLN A 53 3.19 17.53 -15.91
CA GLN A 53 3.67 17.32 -14.54
C GLN A 53 4.97 16.51 -14.51
N MET A 54 5.15 15.58 -15.45
CA MET A 54 6.43 14.87 -15.66
C MET A 54 7.53 15.85 -16.07
N LEU A 55 7.23 16.73 -17.01
CA LEU A 55 8.17 17.76 -17.48
C LEU A 55 8.53 18.71 -16.33
N ALA A 56 7.56 19.15 -15.53
CA ALA A 56 7.81 19.98 -14.37
C ALA A 56 8.81 19.32 -13.40
N CYS A 57 8.65 18.03 -13.10
CA CYS A 57 9.62 17.29 -12.29
C CYS A 57 11.01 17.24 -12.97
N ARG A 58 11.06 17.03 -14.28
CA ARG A 58 12.33 16.94 -15.02
C ARG A 58 13.10 18.26 -15.05
N LEU A 59 12.43 19.39 -14.91
CA LEU A 59 13.02 20.74 -14.91
C LEU A 59 13.45 21.22 -13.51
N LEU A 60 13.09 20.51 -12.45
CA LEU A 60 13.50 20.88 -11.10
C LEU A 60 14.99 20.58 -10.91
N ASP A 61 15.71 21.57 -10.40
CA ASP A 61 17.07 21.43 -9.92
C ASP A 61 17.07 21.42 -8.38
N LEU A 62 17.51 20.31 -7.81
CA LEU A 62 17.63 20.10 -6.36
C LEU A 62 19.08 19.78 -5.96
N THR A 63 20.06 20.20 -6.78
CA THR A 63 21.49 19.99 -6.50
C THR A 63 22.04 20.95 -5.47
N GLU A 64 21.38 22.12 -5.30
CA GLU A 64 21.76 23.15 -4.34
C GLU A 64 20.49 23.81 -3.76
N ILE A 65 20.45 24.02 -2.45
CA ILE A 65 19.38 24.74 -1.76
C ILE A 65 20.01 25.80 -0.83
N HIS A 66 19.62 27.05 -1.02
CA HIS A 66 20.15 28.19 -0.23
C HIS A 66 21.68 28.25 -0.18
N GLY A 67 22.34 28.04 -1.33
CA GLY A 67 23.82 28.12 -1.42
C GLY A 67 24.54 26.92 -0.79
N ALA A 68 23.83 25.86 -0.44
CA ALA A 68 24.41 24.65 0.10
C ALA A 68 24.07 23.43 -0.76
N ALA A 69 25.11 22.65 -1.11
CA ALA A 69 24.95 21.46 -1.94
C ALA A 69 24.05 20.41 -1.29
N VAL A 70 23.24 19.76 -2.10
CA VAL A 70 22.50 18.54 -1.73
C VAL A 70 23.35 17.33 -2.15
N ASP A 71 23.76 16.53 -1.18
CA ASP A 71 24.68 15.42 -1.41
C ASP A 71 23.99 14.22 -2.08
N ARG A 72 22.67 14.03 -1.82
CA ARG A 72 21.90 12.90 -2.34
C ARG A 72 20.43 13.24 -2.52
N LEU A 73 19.86 12.77 -3.62
CA LEU A 73 18.41 12.73 -3.85
C LEU A 73 17.90 11.30 -3.69
N ILE A 74 16.94 11.08 -2.80
CA ILE A 74 16.18 9.82 -2.69
C ILE A 74 14.78 10.07 -3.24
N ALA A 75 14.47 9.51 -4.40
CA ALA A 75 13.19 9.72 -5.06
C ALA A 75 12.27 8.50 -4.89
N LEU A 76 10.99 8.73 -4.54
CA LEU A 76 10.10 7.67 -4.05
C LEU A 76 9.05 7.21 -5.07
N LYS A 77 8.35 8.09 -5.74
CA LYS A 77 7.23 7.71 -6.62
C LYS A 77 7.10 8.58 -7.86
N PHE A 78 6.34 8.07 -8.84
CA PHE A 78 6.02 8.78 -10.08
C PHE A 78 5.24 10.08 -9.78
N PRO A 79 5.55 11.19 -10.46
CA PRO A 79 6.68 11.42 -11.37
C PRO A 79 7.94 12.01 -10.68
N ALA A 80 7.99 12.15 -9.34
CA ALA A 80 9.12 12.78 -8.64
C ALA A 80 10.46 12.08 -8.88
N TYR A 81 10.49 10.78 -9.17
CA TYR A 81 11.73 10.10 -9.51
C TYR A 81 12.33 10.52 -10.87
N LEU A 82 11.61 11.33 -11.65
CA LEU A 82 12.14 11.93 -12.88
C LEU A 82 13.04 13.14 -12.60
N ILE A 83 13.04 13.71 -11.39
CA ILE A 83 13.90 14.83 -11.00
C ILE A 83 15.36 14.42 -11.19
N PRO A 84 16.15 15.20 -11.96
CA PRO A 84 17.57 14.89 -12.18
C PRO A 84 18.40 15.22 -10.94
N HIS A 85 19.40 14.39 -10.65
CA HIS A 85 20.40 14.68 -9.64
C HIS A 85 21.63 13.77 -9.86
N PRO A 86 22.87 14.28 -9.75
CA PRO A 86 24.09 13.50 -10.02
C PRO A 86 24.26 12.31 -9.07
N ASN A 87 23.71 12.40 -7.87
CA ASN A 87 23.74 11.34 -6.85
C ASN A 87 22.32 10.91 -6.49
N LYS A 88 21.56 10.47 -7.50
CA LYS A 88 20.18 10.00 -7.32
C LYS A 88 20.13 8.51 -6.96
N VAL A 89 19.35 8.20 -5.93
CA VAL A 89 18.87 6.85 -5.61
C VAL A 89 17.36 6.86 -5.71
N VAL A 90 16.78 5.84 -6.31
CA VAL A 90 15.34 5.72 -6.41
C VAL A 90 14.86 4.55 -5.55
N TRP A 91 13.87 4.81 -4.71
CA TRP A 91 13.17 3.76 -3.97
C TRP A 91 11.71 3.77 -4.37
N VAL A 92 11.36 2.98 -5.37
CA VAL A 92 10.05 2.98 -6.00
C VAL A 92 8.99 2.45 -5.05
N LEU A 93 8.02 3.31 -4.71
CA LEU A 93 6.81 2.90 -3.98
C LEU A 93 5.76 2.35 -4.93
N HIS A 94 5.57 2.99 -6.06
CA HIS A 94 4.75 2.54 -7.18
C HIS A 94 5.06 3.35 -8.44
N GLN A 95 4.83 2.71 -9.58
CA GLN A 95 4.75 3.36 -10.88
C GLN A 95 3.35 3.97 -11.08
N HIS A 96 3.14 4.69 -12.17
CA HIS A 96 1.78 5.07 -12.58
C HIS A 96 1.05 3.85 -13.16
N ARG A 97 0.43 3.04 -12.30
CA ARG A 97 -0.08 1.71 -12.59
C ARG A 97 -1.07 1.64 -13.75
N ALA A 98 -1.85 2.71 -13.98
CA ALA A 98 -2.74 2.82 -15.14
C ALA A 98 -2.01 2.72 -16.49
N ALA A 99 -0.70 3.02 -16.54
CA ALA A 99 0.11 2.82 -17.74
C ALA A 99 0.63 1.38 -17.93
N TYR A 100 0.46 0.50 -16.93
CA TYR A 100 1.04 -0.83 -16.85
C TYR A 100 0.01 -1.92 -16.56
N ASP A 101 0.03 -2.45 -15.34
CA ASP A 101 -0.79 -3.57 -14.89
C ASP A 101 -2.30 -3.26 -14.79
N LEU A 102 -2.64 -2.00 -14.55
CA LEU A 102 -4.04 -1.57 -14.52
C LEU A 102 -4.54 -1.00 -15.86
N TRP A 103 -3.75 -1.03 -16.93
CA TRP A 103 -4.22 -0.61 -18.24
C TRP A 103 -5.42 -1.47 -18.70
N ASN A 104 -6.51 -0.82 -19.10
CA ASN A 104 -7.80 -1.42 -19.40
C ASN A 104 -8.54 -2.05 -18.20
N TYR A 105 -8.13 -1.75 -16.98
CA TYR A 105 -8.91 -2.17 -15.82
C TYR A 105 -10.23 -1.37 -15.76
N PRO A 106 -11.36 -1.99 -15.37
CA PRO A 106 -12.70 -1.38 -15.49
C PRO A 106 -12.93 -0.06 -14.74
N PHE A 107 -12.03 0.33 -13.87
CA PHE A 107 -12.10 1.54 -13.05
C PHE A 107 -10.89 2.47 -13.24
N GLU A 108 -10.15 2.29 -14.34
CA GLU A 108 -9.01 3.17 -14.66
C GLU A 108 -9.38 4.13 -15.80
N ASP A 109 -9.10 5.41 -15.56
CA ASP A 109 -9.51 6.48 -16.49
C ASP A 109 -8.53 6.71 -17.62
N LEU A 110 -7.26 6.27 -17.49
CA LEU A 110 -6.23 6.55 -18.48
C LEU A 110 -6.54 5.88 -19.83
N SER A 111 -6.95 4.63 -19.84
CA SER A 111 -7.28 3.92 -21.09
C SER A 111 -8.56 4.46 -21.76
N ALA A 112 -9.47 5.05 -20.97
CA ALA A 112 -10.69 5.69 -21.46
C ALA A 112 -10.48 7.13 -21.95
N SER A 113 -9.33 7.75 -21.63
CA SER A 113 -9.02 9.11 -22.04
C SER A 113 -8.77 9.20 -23.56
N PRO A 114 -9.22 10.26 -24.25
CA PRO A 114 -8.99 10.47 -25.69
C PRO A 114 -7.52 10.42 -26.11
N ARG A 115 -6.60 10.79 -25.21
CA ARG A 115 -5.14 10.75 -25.43
C ARG A 115 -4.45 9.68 -24.60
N GLY A 116 -5.18 8.76 -24.01
CA GLY A 116 -4.66 7.77 -23.06
C GLY A 116 -3.48 6.97 -23.59
N VAL A 117 -3.51 6.54 -24.85
CA VAL A 117 -2.41 5.81 -25.48
C VAL A 117 -1.14 6.68 -25.56
N LEU A 118 -1.25 7.96 -25.95
CA LEU A 118 -0.12 8.87 -26.03
C LEU A 118 0.47 9.16 -24.65
N VAL A 119 -0.37 9.37 -23.66
CA VAL A 119 0.05 9.58 -22.27
C VAL A 119 0.74 8.33 -21.72
N ARG A 120 0.19 7.16 -21.98
CA ARG A 120 0.81 5.87 -21.63
C ARG A 120 2.22 5.74 -22.19
N GLU A 121 2.40 6.03 -23.48
CA GLU A 121 3.70 5.96 -24.13
C GLU A 121 4.68 6.98 -23.54
N ALA A 122 4.22 8.20 -23.23
CA ALA A 122 5.04 9.21 -22.58
C ALA A 122 5.51 8.75 -21.20
N ILE A 123 4.63 8.15 -20.38
CA ILE A 123 4.96 7.60 -19.07
C ILE A 123 6.00 6.49 -19.23
N ARG A 124 5.76 5.52 -20.12
CA ARG A 124 6.65 4.37 -20.32
C ARG A 124 8.04 4.77 -20.78
N ARG A 125 8.14 5.80 -21.64
CA ARG A 125 9.43 6.36 -22.07
C ARG A 125 10.14 7.09 -20.93
N ALA A 126 9.41 7.84 -20.13
CA ALA A 126 9.98 8.55 -18.99
C ALA A 126 10.49 7.59 -17.91
N ASP A 127 9.79 6.49 -17.67
CA ASP A 127 10.21 5.50 -16.66
C ASP A 127 11.54 4.81 -17.03
N GLN A 128 11.97 4.82 -18.31
CA GLN A 128 13.33 4.38 -18.67
C GLN A 128 14.43 5.23 -18.00
N GLN A 129 14.12 6.48 -17.61
CA GLN A 129 15.04 7.36 -16.91
C GLN A 129 15.34 6.91 -15.46
N LEU A 130 14.61 5.92 -14.94
CA LEU A 130 14.98 5.26 -13.69
C LEU A 130 16.40 4.65 -13.76
N ALA A 131 16.86 4.27 -14.96
CA ALA A 131 18.21 3.78 -15.21
C ALA A 131 19.31 4.85 -15.00
N GLU A 132 18.97 6.14 -14.92
CA GLU A 132 19.92 7.22 -14.59
C GLU A 132 20.31 7.22 -13.11
N ALA A 133 19.56 6.52 -12.24
CA ALA A 133 19.86 6.46 -10.82
C ALA A 133 21.07 5.55 -10.53
N ARG A 134 21.84 5.88 -9.51
CA ARG A 134 22.96 5.03 -9.02
C ARG A 134 22.48 3.67 -8.56
N ALA A 135 21.30 3.64 -7.94
CA ALA A 135 20.65 2.41 -7.51
C ALA A 135 19.12 2.58 -7.58
N VAL A 136 18.44 1.49 -7.89
CA VAL A 136 16.98 1.42 -7.90
C VAL A 136 16.56 0.34 -6.91
N PHE A 137 15.81 0.76 -5.90
CA PHE A 137 15.15 -0.11 -4.94
C PHE A 137 13.64 -0.11 -5.21
N ALA A 138 12.98 -1.17 -4.80
CA ALA A 138 11.52 -1.27 -4.79
C ALA A 138 11.05 -1.57 -3.36
N ASN A 139 9.91 -1.03 -2.92
CA ASN A 139 9.43 -1.30 -1.57
C ASN A 139 8.96 -2.75 -1.35
N SER A 140 8.84 -3.54 -2.43
CA SER A 140 8.45 -4.95 -2.39
C SER A 140 9.04 -5.72 -3.57
N LYS A 141 9.06 -7.04 -3.46
CA LYS A 141 9.39 -7.93 -4.57
C LYS A 141 8.36 -7.82 -5.70
N ASN A 142 7.09 -7.57 -5.35
CA ASN A 142 6.01 -7.34 -6.31
C ASN A 142 6.34 -6.15 -7.23
N ILE A 143 6.73 -5.01 -6.65
CA ILE A 143 7.17 -3.84 -7.43
C ILE A 143 8.45 -4.13 -8.22
N ALA A 144 9.43 -4.81 -7.63
CA ALA A 144 10.66 -5.18 -8.33
C ALA A 144 10.37 -6.03 -9.58
N ASN A 145 9.49 -7.02 -9.45
CA ASN A 145 9.05 -7.85 -10.57
C ASN A 145 8.33 -7.02 -11.64
N ARG A 146 7.47 -6.07 -11.24
CA ARG A 146 6.74 -5.18 -12.16
C ARG A 146 7.71 -4.28 -12.93
N LEU A 147 8.70 -3.68 -12.26
CA LEU A 147 9.77 -2.88 -12.90
C LEU A 147 10.57 -3.72 -13.90
N GLY A 148 10.94 -4.93 -13.54
CA GLY A 148 11.62 -5.87 -14.43
C GLY A 148 10.79 -6.23 -15.64
N HIS A 149 9.51 -6.58 -15.42
CA HIS A 149 8.60 -7.03 -16.49
C HIS A 149 8.27 -5.92 -17.51
N PHE A 150 7.92 -4.73 -17.02
CA PHE A 150 7.41 -3.66 -17.90
C PHE A 150 8.49 -2.70 -18.38
N CYS A 151 9.57 -2.49 -17.63
CA CYS A 151 10.59 -1.50 -17.92
C CYS A 151 11.97 -2.11 -18.18
N GLY A 152 12.18 -3.40 -17.93
CA GLY A 152 13.50 -4.02 -18.02
C GLY A 152 14.49 -3.53 -16.95
N ILE A 153 13.98 -2.93 -15.86
CA ILE A 153 14.80 -2.32 -14.80
C ILE A 153 14.97 -3.32 -13.66
N ASN A 154 16.21 -3.68 -13.38
CA ASN A 154 16.55 -4.46 -12.20
C ASN A 154 16.51 -3.57 -10.96
N SER A 155 15.77 -3.99 -9.94
CA SER A 155 15.69 -3.30 -8.66
C SER A 155 15.79 -4.27 -7.49
N VAL A 156 16.28 -3.78 -6.36
CA VAL A 156 16.43 -4.57 -5.14
C VAL A 156 15.22 -4.34 -4.25
N PRO A 157 14.50 -5.39 -3.83
CA PRO A 157 13.44 -5.24 -2.83
C PRO A 157 14.03 -4.73 -1.51
N LEU A 158 13.49 -3.62 -1.01
CA LEU A 158 13.90 -2.99 0.24
C LEU A 158 12.65 -2.76 1.11
N TYR A 159 12.45 -3.64 2.06
CA TYR A 159 11.30 -3.62 2.96
C TYR A 159 11.54 -2.68 4.13
N HIS A 160 10.46 -2.16 4.70
CA HIS A 160 10.50 -1.24 5.83
C HIS A 160 9.35 -1.52 6.81
N PRO A 161 9.49 -1.15 8.09
CA PRO A 161 8.42 -1.33 9.06
C PRO A 161 7.24 -0.39 8.76
N PRO A 162 5.99 -0.77 9.12
CA PRO A 162 4.87 0.16 9.06
C PRO A 162 5.05 1.29 10.09
N PRO A 163 4.37 2.42 9.91
CA PRO A 163 4.36 3.50 10.89
C PRO A 163 3.95 2.99 12.27
N ASN A 164 4.62 3.49 13.32
CA ASN A 164 4.31 3.15 14.71
C ASN A 164 4.32 1.63 15.02
N ALA A 165 5.18 0.85 14.35
CA ALA A 165 5.25 -0.60 14.49
C ALA A 165 5.29 -1.09 15.94
N GLY A 166 5.98 -0.37 16.85
CA GLY A 166 6.07 -0.70 18.26
C GLY A 166 4.79 -0.48 19.08
N SER A 167 3.77 0.15 18.50
CA SER A 167 2.52 0.49 19.19
C SER A 167 1.39 -0.52 18.98
N PHE A 168 1.58 -1.52 18.13
CA PHE A 168 0.59 -2.56 17.89
C PHE A 168 0.68 -3.68 18.92
N SER A 169 -0.48 -4.14 19.37
CA SER A 169 -0.59 -5.21 20.37
C SER A 169 -1.82 -6.09 20.11
N CYS A 170 -1.90 -7.21 20.81
CA CYS A 170 -3.06 -8.09 20.80
C CYS A 170 -3.83 -7.94 22.10
N ALA A 171 -5.14 -7.73 22.03
CA ALA A 171 -6.00 -7.71 23.20
C ALA A 171 -6.15 -9.14 23.78
N ARG A 172 -6.39 -9.25 25.09
CA ARG A 172 -6.69 -10.51 25.76
C ARG A 172 -8.04 -11.07 25.30
N GLU A 173 -9.02 -10.19 25.14
CA GLU A 173 -10.36 -10.54 24.68
C GLU A 173 -10.51 -10.22 23.20
N THR A 174 -10.98 -11.19 22.42
CA THR A 174 -11.27 -11.03 21.00
C THR A 174 -12.72 -10.62 20.83
N GLY A 175 -12.95 -9.57 20.06
CA GLY A 175 -14.28 -9.13 19.66
C GLY A 175 -14.90 -10.06 18.60
N GLU A 176 -16.13 -9.76 18.25
CA GLU A 176 -16.91 -10.57 17.29
C GLU A 176 -16.96 -9.90 15.90
N TYR A 177 -15.78 -9.64 15.31
CA TYR A 177 -15.70 -9.07 13.96
C TYR A 177 -14.36 -9.37 13.29
N PHE A 178 -14.39 -9.41 11.96
CA PHE A 178 -13.20 -9.27 11.14
C PHE A 178 -12.98 -7.78 10.85
N PHE A 179 -11.72 -7.36 10.73
CA PHE A 179 -11.35 -5.99 10.50
C PHE A 179 -10.79 -5.78 9.10
N PHE A 180 -11.24 -4.72 8.43
CA PHE A 180 -10.76 -4.32 7.11
C PHE A 180 -10.42 -2.82 7.11
N PRO A 181 -9.22 -2.43 7.57
CA PRO A 181 -8.80 -1.03 7.64
C PRO A 181 -8.15 -0.58 6.34
N SER A 182 -8.95 -0.12 5.42
CA SER A 182 -8.46 0.38 4.14
C SER A 182 -9.37 1.48 3.61
N ARG A 183 -8.79 2.45 2.91
CA ARG A 183 -9.55 3.31 2.03
C ARG A 183 -10.47 2.45 1.15
N MET A 184 -11.72 2.84 0.99
CA MET A 184 -12.66 2.09 0.17
C MET A 184 -12.46 2.45 -1.30
N SER A 185 -11.97 1.49 -2.07
CA SER A 185 -11.71 1.62 -3.50
C SER A 185 -11.94 0.31 -4.23
N ALA A 186 -12.09 0.38 -5.53
CA ALA A 186 -12.30 -0.81 -6.35
C ALA A 186 -11.13 -1.80 -6.25
N THR A 187 -9.89 -1.30 -6.19
CA THR A 187 -8.68 -2.12 -6.04
C THR A 187 -8.56 -2.79 -4.68
N LYS A 188 -9.24 -2.29 -3.64
CA LYS A 188 -9.24 -2.91 -2.29
C LYS A 188 -10.34 -3.97 -2.13
N ARG A 189 -11.31 -4.04 -3.05
CA ARG A 189 -12.31 -5.12 -3.14
C ARG A 189 -13.23 -5.28 -1.91
N GLN A 190 -13.67 -4.19 -1.30
CA GLN A 190 -14.72 -4.27 -0.27
C GLN A 190 -15.99 -4.94 -0.81
N SER A 191 -16.33 -4.75 -2.10
CA SER A 191 -17.47 -5.42 -2.75
C SER A 191 -17.35 -6.95 -2.71
N LEU A 192 -16.15 -7.50 -2.97
CA LEU A 192 -15.89 -8.94 -2.88
C LEU A 192 -16.16 -9.49 -1.47
N VAL A 193 -15.79 -8.72 -0.43
CA VAL A 193 -16.06 -9.11 0.96
C VAL A 193 -17.56 -9.09 1.27
N LEU A 194 -18.31 -8.10 0.75
CA LEU A 194 -19.78 -8.06 0.89
C LEU A 194 -20.46 -9.25 0.19
N GLU A 195 -20.01 -9.58 -1.01
CA GLU A 195 -20.48 -10.76 -1.75
C GLU A 195 -20.16 -12.06 -1.00
N ALA A 196 -18.96 -12.16 -0.44
CA ALA A 196 -18.57 -13.31 0.38
C ALA A 196 -19.44 -13.42 1.65
N LEU A 197 -19.70 -12.30 2.34
CA LEU A 197 -20.59 -12.29 3.50
C LEU A 197 -21.98 -12.87 3.19
N ALA A 198 -22.53 -12.61 2.01
CA ALA A 198 -23.82 -13.16 1.60
C ALA A 198 -23.80 -14.70 1.46
N LEU A 199 -22.63 -15.28 1.25
CA LEU A 199 -22.46 -16.73 1.08
C LEU A 199 -21.99 -17.44 2.35
N THR A 200 -21.63 -16.70 3.41
CA THR A 200 -21.22 -17.31 4.69
C THR A 200 -22.39 -18.04 5.36
N LYS A 201 -22.07 -19.19 5.96
CA LYS A 201 -23.00 -20.02 6.74
C LYS A 201 -23.08 -19.59 8.21
N LYS A 202 -22.15 -18.74 8.64
CA LYS A 202 -22.04 -18.24 10.01
C LYS A 202 -22.43 -16.76 10.07
N SER A 203 -22.74 -16.28 11.26
CA SER A 203 -23.09 -14.86 11.50
C SER A 203 -21.82 -13.97 11.53
N VAL A 204 -21.01 -14.07 10.48
CA VAL A 204 -19.76 -13.32 10.34
C VAL A 204 -20.07 -11.83 10.30
N LYS A 205 -19.34 -11.03 11.10
CA LYS A 205 -19.42 -9.56 11.12
C LYS A 205 -18.10 -8.96 10.62
N VAL A 206 -18.19 -7.84 9.90
CA VAL A 206 -17.03 -7.11 9.38
C VAL A 206 -17.13 -5.64 9.74
N ARG A 207 -16.01 -5.07 10.20
CA ARG A 207 -15.80 -3.64 10.37
C ARG A 207 -14.92 -3.11 9.25
N PHE A 208 -15.43 -2.18 8.45
CA PHE A 208 -14.66 -1.44 7.47
C PHE A 208 -14.24 -0.09 8.06
N ALA A 209 -12.95 0.21 8.06
CA ALA A 209 -12.40 1.50 8.45
C ALA A 209 -11.68 2.15 7.27
N GLY A 210 -11.95 3.43 7.04
CA GLY A 210 -11.41 4.23 5.96
C GLY A 210 -12.50 4.99 5.20
N LEU A 211 -12.09 6.06 4.54
CA LEU A 211 -12.98 6.84 3.67
C LEU A 211 -13.04 6.21 2.28
N ALA A 212 -14.13 6.45 1.57
CA ALA A 212 -14.26 6.05 0.17
C ALA A 212 -13.52 7.03 -0.75
N ASP A 213 -12.99 6.53 -1.87
CA ASP A 213 -12.34 7.34 -2.91
C ASP A 213 -13.28 8.42 -3.47
N SER A 214 -14.57 8.09 -3.53
CA SER A 214 -15.64 9.05 -3.84
C SER A 214 -16.89 8.76 -3.02
N PRO A 215 -17.75 9.79 -2.77
CA PRO A 215 -19.03 9.60 -2.11
C PRO A 215 -19.93 8.59 -2.84
N GLU A 216 -19.85 8.56 -4.17
CA GLU A 216 -20.61 7.64 -5.04
C GLU A 216 -20.19 6.20 -4.83
N TYR A 217 -18.87 5.94 -4.72
CA TYR A 217 -18.37 4.60 -4.46
C TYR A 217 -18.80 4.10 -3.08
N GLY A 218 -18.73 4.97 -2.05
CA GLY A 218 -19.22 4.64 -0.72
C GLY A 218 -20.71 4.31 -0.70
N LYS A 219 -21.55 5.08 -1.42
CA LYS A 219 -23.00 4.80 -1.59
C LYS A 219 -23.22 3.45 -2.29
N ARG A 220 -22.48 3.17 -3.35
CA ARG A 220 -22.58 1.88 -4.07
C ARG A 220 -22.30 0.68 -3.17
N LEU A 221 -21.28 0.74 -2.31
CA LEU A 221 -20.98 -0.33 -1.37
C LEU A 221 -22.11 -0.55 -0.35
N LYS A 222 -22.69 0.53 0.20
CA LYS A 222 -23.83 0.45 1.11
C LYS A 222 -25.08 -0.14 0.44
N LEU A 223 -25.39 0.29 -0.79
CA LEU A 223 -26.48 -0.28 -1.59
C LEU A 223 -26.25 -1.76 -1.92
N LEU A 224 -24.99 -2.14 -2.19
CA LEU A 224 -24.65 -3.55 -2.41
C LEU A 224 -24.88 -4.37 -1.15
N ALA A 225 -24.46 -3.89 0.03
CA ALA A 225 -24.70 -4.55 1.30
C ALA A 225 -26.20 -4.77 1.57
N ALA A 226 -27.03 -3.75 1.29
CA ALA A 226 -28.48 -3.84 1.40
C ALA A 226 -29.05 -4.87 0.42
N LYS A 227 -28.68 -4.79 -0.86
CA LYS A 227 -29.11 -5.74 -1.89
C LYS A 227 -28.77 -7.19 -1.56
N LEU A 228 -27.63 -7.41 -0.92
CA LEU A 228 -27.17 -8.73 -0.50
C LEU A 228 -27.76 -9.17 0.87
N GLY A 229 -28.50 -8.30 1.58
CA GLY A 229 -29.07 -8.60 2.88
C GLY A 229 -28.04 -8.76 4.00
N VAL A 230 -26.89 -8.11 3.88
CA VAL A 230 -25.77 -8.24 4.84
C VAL A 230 -25.53 -6.99 5.70
N GLU A 231 -26.37 -5.95 5.59
CA GLU A 231 -26.20 -4.66 6.30
C GLU A 231 -26.01 -4.82 7.80
N ALA A 232 -26.82 -5.68 8.46
CA ALA A 232 -26.75 -5.92 9.90
C ALA A 232 -25.44 -6.57 10.35
N ARG A 233 -24.63 -7.06 9.42
CA ARG A 233 -23.34 -7.71 9.68
C ARG A 233 -22.14 -6.84 9.32
N VAL A 234 -22.40 -5.61 8.86
CA VAL A 234 -21.36 -4.68 8.38
C VAL A 234 -21.41 -3.39 9.18
N GLU A 235 -20.27 -3.02 9.76
CA GLU A 235 -20.09 -1.73 10.42
C GLU A 235 -19.14 -0.85 9.60
N TRP A 236 -19.60 0.34 9.23
CA TRP A 236 -18.83 1.33 8.48
C TRP A 236 -18.30 2.39 9.45
N LEU A 237 -17.02 2.27 9.84
CA LEU A 237 -16.41 3.18 10.82
C LEU A 237 -16.03 4.53 10.22
N GLY A 238 -15.90 4.63 8.90
CA GLY A 238 -15.38 5.84 8.27
C GLY A 238 -13.92 6.10 8.63
N PHE A 239 -13.55 7.37 8.78
CA PHE A 239 -12.22 7.73 9.29
C PHE A 239 -12.09 7.30 10.75
N VAL A 240 -10.97 6.68 11.07
CA VAL A 240 -10.60 6.30 12.44
C VAL A 240 -9.22 6.88 12.76
N THR A 241 -9.03 7.28 14.02
CA THR A 241 -7.72 7.70 14.52
C THR A 241 -6.76 6.51 14.58
N GLU A 242 -5.45 6.77 14.67
CA GLU A 242 -4.45 5.71 14.82
C GLU A 242 -4.69 4.87 16.10
N GLU A 243 -5.19 5.47 17.16
CA GLU A 243 -5.53 4.76 18.39
C GLU A 243 -6.71 3.82 18.20
N GLU A 244 -7.81 4.32 17.63
CA GLU A 244 -9.01 3.51 17.30
C GLU A 244 -8.66 2.38 16.33
N LYS A 245 -7.81 2.66 15.33
CA LYS A 245 -7.32 1.66 14.39
C LYS A 245 -6.56 0.54 15.11
N ARG A 246 -5.62 0.87 16.00
CA ARG A 246 -4.86 -0.11 16.78
C ARG A 246 -5.75 -0.92 17.71
N ASP A 247 -6.71 -0.28 18.38
CA ASP A 247 -7.69 -0.98 19.23
C ASP A 247 -8.54 -1.96 18.41
N ALA A 248 -9.01 -1.54 17.22
CA ALA A 248 -9.76 -2.40 16.33
C ALA A 248 -8.94 -3.59 15.81
N TYR A 249 -7.66 -3.40 15.48
CA TYR A 249 -6.76 -4.52 15.18
C TYR A 249 -6.61 -5.44 16.39
N ALA A 250 -6.32 -4.89 17.56
CA ALA A 250 -6.06 -5.67 18.77
C ALA A 250 -7.23 -6.61 19.14
N LYS A 251 -8.47 -6.17 18.90
CA LYS A 251 -9.70 -6.91 19.22
C LYS A 251 -10.26 -7.75 18.07
N ALA A 252 -9.80 -7.59 16.84
CA ALA A 252 -10.33 -8.33 15.70
C ALA A 252 -10.09 -9.85 15.86
N VAL A 253 -10.95 -10.65 15.24
CA VAL A 253 -10.73 -12.10 15.06
C VAL A 253 -9.58 -12.34 14.11
N ALA A 254 -9.64 -11.70 12.95
CA ALA A 254 -8.63 -11.67 11.93
C ALA A 254 -8.81 -10.41 11.07
N VAL A 255 -7.88 -10.16 10.18
CA VAL A 255 -7.89 -9.05 9.23
C VAL A 255 -8.19 -9.58 7.83
N ILE A 256 -9.08 -8.91 7.12
CA ILE A 256 -9.38 -9.21 5.72
C ILE A 256 -8.70 -8.15 4.88
N PHE A 257 -7.87 -8.58 3.92
CA PHE A 257 -7.22 -7.65 2.99
C PHE A 257 -6.96 -8.34 1.64
N PRO A 258 -7.96 -8.39 0.73
CA PRO A 258 -7.88 -9.04 -0.58
C PRO A 258 -7.70 -8.05 -1.73
N PRO A 259 -6.72 -7.12 -1.73
CA PRO A 259 -6.58 -6.12 -2.77
C PRO A 259 -6.24 -6.76 -4.13
N VAL A 260 -6.36 -5.98 -5.21
CA VAL A 260 -5.82 -6.32 -6.53
C VAL A 260 -4.38 -5.88 -6.60
N ASP A 261 -3.45 -6.84 -6.64
CA ASP A 261 -2.01 -6.61 -6.89
C ASP A 261 -1.44 -5.40 -6.10
N GLU A 262 -1.62 -5.43 -4.79
CA GLU A 262 -1.14 -4.37 -3.87
C GLU A 262 0.37 -4.22 -3.95
N ASP A 263 0.83 -2.98 -3.86
CA ASP A 263 2.25 -2.68 -3.97
C ASP A 263 3.06 -3.19 -2.76
N TYR A 264 2.58 -2.93 -1.53
CA TYR A 264 3.25 -3.34 -0.30
C TYR A 264 2.28 -3.97 0.71
N GLY A 265 1.28 -3.20 1.17
CA GLY A 265 0.24 -3.69 2.05
C GLY A 265 0.58 -3.58 3.54
N TYR A 266 0.75 -2.37 4.06
CA TYR A 266 0.93 -2.11 5.51
C TYR A 266 -0.08 -2.84 6.39
N ILE A 267 -1.31 -2.96 5.92
CA ILE A 267 -2.41 -3.66 6.64
C ILE A 267 -2.00 -5.07 7.05
N THR A 268 -1.27 -5.78 6.18
CA THR A 268 -0.77 -7.12 6.47
C THR A 268 0.24 -7.10 7.62
N LEU A 269 1.19 -6.17 7.58
CA LEU A 269 2.21 -6.03 8.62
C LEU A 269 1.61 -5.54 9.96
N GLU A 270 0.67 -4.61 9.91
CA GLU A 270 -0.08 -4.12 11.08
C GLU A 270 -0.90 -5.26 11.74
N ALA A 271 -1.52 -6.12 10.92
CA ALA A 271 -2.20 -7.32 11.39
C ALA A 271 -1.24 -8.30 12.08
N MET A 272 -0.09 -8.59 11.46
CA MET A 272 0.95 -9.45 12.04
C MET A 272 1.48 -8.88 13.36
N LEU A 273 1.75 -7.58 13.43
CA LEU A 273 2.13 -6.86 14.65
C LEU A 273 1.07 -6.91 15.75
N SER A 274 -0.21 -7.02 15.37
CA SER A 274 -1.33 -7.19 16.29
C SER A 274 -1.64 -8.67 16.60
N SER A 275 -0.78 -9.60 16.16
CA SER A 275 -0.99 -11.04 16.28
C SER A 275 -2.34 -11.49 15.70
N LYS A 276 -2.73 -10.95 14.56
CA LYS A 276 -3.96 -11.31 13.85
C LYS A 276 -3.66 -12.05 12.55
N ALA A 277 -4.40 -13.14 12.32
CA ALA A 277 -4.39 -13.83 11.04
C ALA A 277 -4.85 -12.89 9.91
N VAL A 278 -4.31 -13.09 8.72
CA VAL A 278 -4.73 -12.32 7.53
C VAL A 278 -5.42 -13.24 6.54
N ILE A 279 -6.58 -12.80 6.04
CA ILE A 279 -7.25 -13.43 4.89
C ILE A 279 -6.99 -12.53 3.69
N THR A 280 -6.37 -13.07 2.64
CA THR A 280 -6.03 -12.37 1.41
C THR A 280 -6.31 -13.26 0.19
N CYS A 281 -6.12 -12.75 -1.02
CA CYS A 281 -6.32 -13.51 -2.25
C CYS A 281 -4.98 -13.79 -2.96
N GLU A 282 -4.98 -14.84 -3.81
CA GLU A 282 -3.78 -15.29 -4.55
C GLU A 282 -3.26 -14.27 -5.57
N ASP A 283 -4.03 -13.22 -5.88
CA ASP A 283 -3.68 -12.11 -6.75
C ASP A 283 -3.48 -10.78 -5.99
N SER A 284 -3.27 -10.85 -4.69
CA SER A 284 -3.17 -9.64 -3.83
C SER A 284 -1.79 -8.94 -3.88
N GLY A 285 -0.80 -9.48 -4.59
CA GLY A 285 0.51 -8.85 -4.75
C GLY A 285 1.33 -8.82 -3.46
N GLY A 286 1.74 -7.62 -2.99
CA GLY A 286 2.59 -7.44 -1.80
C GLY A 286 2.18 -8.20 -0.55
N PRO A 287 0.90 -8.27 -0.14
CA PRO A 287 0.45 -9.13 0.95
C PRO A 287 0.94 -10.58 0.91
N LEU A 288 1.10 -11.16 -0.29
CA LEU A 288 1.58 -12.53 -0.47
C LEU A 288 3.05 -12.73 -0.10
N GLU A 289 3.82 -11.66 0.01
CA GLU A 289 5.21 -11.72 0.48
C GLU A 289 5.27 -11.96 1.99
N PHE A 290 4.21 -11.59 2.69
CA PHE A 290 4.11 -11.67 4.15
C PHE A 290 3.23 -12.82 4.62
N VAL A 291 2.08 -13.06 3.97
CA VAL A 291 1.14 -14.11 4.37
C VAL A 291 1.58 -15.47 3.83
N SER A 292 1.75 -16.43 4.73
CA SER A 292 1.94 -17.84 4.39
C SER A 292 0.64 -18.60 4.60
N HIS A 293 0.08 -19.17 3.53
CA HIS A 293 -1.17 -19.93 3.56
C HIS A 293 -1.11 -21.08 4.58
N LEU A 294 -2.17 -21.21 5.39
CA LEU A 294 -2.32 -22.21 6.48
C LEU A 294 -1.25 -22.11 7.58
N LYS A 295 -0.47 -21.01 7.61
CA LYS A 295 0.55 -20.77 8.66
C LYS A 295 0.32 -19.45 9.38
N THR A 296 0.22 -18.35 8.64
CA THR A 296 0.03 -17.00 9.21
C THR A 296 -1.30 -16.39 8.80
N GLY A 297 -2.09 -17.12 8.01
CA GLY A 297 -3.39 -16.70 7.52
C GLY A 297 -3.89 -17.61 6.39
N LEU A 298 -4.89 -17.13 5.67
CA LEU A 298 -5.48 -17.85 4.55
C LEU A 298 -5.32 -17.05 3.26
N VAL A 299 -4.85 -17.73 2.22
CA VAL A 299 -4.80 -17.19 0.84
C VAL A 299 -5.87 -17.92 0.03
N THR A 300 -6.83 -17.19 -0.52
CA THR A 300 -7.98 -17.73 -1.23
C THR A 300 -7.96 -17.35 -2.70
N LYS A 301 -8.74 -18.04 -3.53
CA LYS A 301 -9.07 -17.54 -4.87
C LYS A 301 -9.82 -16.21 -4.76
N PRO A 302 -9.66 -15.28 -5.73
CA PRO A 302 -10.29 -13.96 -5.69
C PRO A 302 -11.77 -14.03 -6.12
N ASN A 303 -12.56 -14.85 -5.43
CA ASN A 303 -14.00 -14.97 -5.63
C ASN A 303 -14.74 -15.10 -4.30
N ALA A 304 -16.01 -14.74 -4.31
CA ALA A 304 -16.85 -14.66 -3.13
C ALA A 304 -16.99 -16.01 -2.38
N ALA A 305 -17.08 -17.13 -3.10
CA ALA A 305 -17.28 -18.44 -2.49
C ALA A 305 -16.05 -18.87 -1.68
N ALA A 306 -14.84 -18.80 -2.27
CA ALA A 306 -13.61 -19.16 -1.58
C ALA A 306 -13.31 -18.23 -0.39
N LEU A 307 -13.63 -16.94 -0.52
CA LEU A 307 -13.48 -15.98 0.58
C LEU A 307 -14.49 -16.28 1.70
N ALA A 308 -15.74 -16.64 1.38
CA ALA A 308 -16.76 -17.01 2.35
C ALA A 308 -16.36 -18.24 3.18
N GLU A 309 -15.79 -19.27 2.54
CA GLU A 309 -15.26 -20.46 3.21
C GLU A 309 -14.16 -20.09 4.23
N ALA A 310 -13.22 -19.22 3.85
CA ALA A 310 -12.18 -18.76 4.75
C ALA A 310 -12.72 -17.92 5.91
N LEU A 311 -13.72 -17.09 5.66
CA LEU A 311 -14.42 -16.31 6.70
C LEU A 311 -15.13 -17.24 7.68
N ASP A 312 -15.91 -18.21 7.20
CA ASP A 312 -16.61 -19.19 8.04
C ASP A 312 -15.63 -20.02 8.87
N GLN A 313 -14.53 -20.47 8.27
CA GLN A 313 -13.49 -21.25 8.95
C GLN A 313 -12.92 -20.48 10.14
N LEU A 314 -12.35 -19.29 9.93
CA LEU A 314 -11.73 -18.54 11.03
C LEU A 314 -12.77 -17.97 12.03
N TRP A 315 -14.03 -17.78 11.60
CA TRP A 315 -15.11 -17.41 12.50
C TRP A 315 -15.46 -18.52 13.46
N GLN A 316 -15.46 -19.77 13.00
CA GLN A 316 -15.79 -20.94 13.81
C GLN A 316 -14.57 -21.41 14.62
N GLU A 317 -13.38 -21.40 14.02
CA GLU A 317 -12.14 -21.91 14.63
C GLU A 317 -11.28 -20.76 15.17
N ARG A 318 -11.75 -20.11 16.27
CA ARG A 318 -11.07 -18.94 16.87
C ARG A 318 -9.64 -19.24 17.31
N ASP A 319 -9.39 -20.44 17.82
CA ASP A 319 -8.05 -20.89 18.22
C ASP A 319 -7.11 -21.00 17.02
N LEU A 320 -7.62 -21.43 15.87
CA LEU A 320 -6.86 -21.46 14.63
C LEU A 320 -6.51 -20.03 14.16
N ALA A 321 -7.47 -19.11 14.21
CA ALA A 321 -7.22 -17.70 13.89
C ALA A 321 -6.14 -17.12 14.82
N ALA A 322 -6.23 -17.37 16.12
CA ALA A 322 -5.22 -16.93 17.09
C ALA A 322 -3.85 -17.59 16.86
N LYS A 323 -3.80 -18.87 16.50
CA LYS A 323 -2.57 -19.60 16.15
C LYS A 323 -1.89 -18.95 14.93
N TYR A 324 -2.64 -18.68 13.86
CA TYR A 324 -2.09 -18.02 12.68
C TYR A 324 -1.62 -16.60 12.99
N GLY A 325 -2.35 -15.88 13.83
CA GLY A 325 -1.97 -14.55 14.26
C GLY A 325 -0.64 -14.52 15.02
N ARG A 326 -0.43 -15.44 15.96
CA ARG A 326 0.87 -15.57 16.67
C ARG A 326 2.01 -15.92 15.73
N ALA A 327 1.80 -16.89 14.85
CA ALA A 327 2.80 -17.24 13.83
C ALA A 327 3.10 -16.08 12.87
N GLY A 328 2.10 -15.24 12.59
CA GLY A 328 2.28 -13.98 11.85
C GLY A 328 3.21 -13.02 12.58
N ARG A 329 3.01 -12.82 13.89
CA ARG A 329 3.87 -11.96 14.72
C ARG A 329 5.31 -12.46 14.74
N GLU A 330 5.52 -13.76 14.98
CA GLU A 330 6.84 -14.39 14.96
C GLU A 330 7.54 -14.20 13.60
N ARG A 331 6.79 -14.39 12.50
CA ARG A 331 7.31 -14.15 11.14
C ARG A 331 7.74 -12.71 10.95
N TYR A 332 6.93 -11.71 11.37
CA TYR A 332 7.29 -10.31 11.30
C TYR A 332 8.61 -10.03 12.05
N GLU A 333 8.76 -10.56 13.25
CA GLU A 333 9.96 -10.39 14.07
C GLU A 333 11.19 -11.00 13.39
N GLN A 334 11.05 -12.19 12.79
CA GLN A 334 12.13 -12.86 12.03
C GLN A 334 12.55 -12.09 10.76
N MET A 335 11.66 -11.29 10.18
CA MET A 335 12.00 -10.47 9.00
C MET A 335 12.99 -9.34 9.32
N GLY A 336 13.10 -8.93 10.58
CA GLY A 336 14.07 -7.93 11.02
C GLY A 336 13.92 -6.57 10.35
N LEU A 337 12.68 -6.18 9.98
CA LEU A 337 12.41 -4.93 9.29
C LEU A 337 12.81 -3.73 10.15
N SER A 338 13.72 -2.91 9.64
CA SER A 338 14.21 -1.75 10.39
C SER A 338 14.53 -0.57 9.48
N TRP A 339 14.27 0.63 9.96
CA TRP A 339 14.65 1.85 9.27
C TRP A 339 16.17 2.02 9.18
N SER A 340 16.94 1.51 10.15
CA SER A 340 18.41 1.57 10.13
C SER A 340 18.99 0.79 8.94
N GLU A 341 18.43 -0.38 8.63
CA GLU A 341 18.84 -1.15 7.46
C GLU A 341 18.45 -0.43 6.15
N VAL A 342 17.25 0.17 6.11
CA VAL A 342 16.81 0.99 4.96
C VAL A 342 17.79 2.14 4.71
N VAL A 343 18.12 2.92 5.74
CA VAL A 343 19.07 4.04 5.63
C VAL A 343 20.44 3.54 5.16
N ARG A 344 20.95 2.46 5.74
CA ARG A 344 22.23 1.87 5.35
C ARG A 344 22.26 1.51 3.85
N GLN A 345 21.20 0.91 3.32
CA GLN A 345 21.12 0.51 1.91
C GLN A 345 20.96 1.71 0.96
N LEU A 346 20.12 2.68 1.31
CA LEU A 346 19.91 3.86 0.47
C LEU A 346 21.13 4.79 0.42
N LEU A 347 22.04 4.68 1.38
CA LEU A 347 23.24 5.53 1.46
C LEU A 347 24.54 4.83 1.03
N ALA A 348 24.49 3.55 0.72
CA ALA A 348 25.60 2.75 0.24
C ALA A 348 26.20 3.18 -1.13
#